data_982cc447484374ebc30cf9f2fbad03c8
#
_entry.id   982cc447484374ebc30cf9f2fbad03c8
#
_cell.length_a   1.000
_cell.length_b   1.000
_cell.length_c   1.000
_cell.angle_alpha   90.00
_cell.angle_beta   90.00
_cell.angle_gamma   90.00
#
_symmetry.space_group_name_H-M   'P 1'
#
loop_
_entity.id
_entity.type
_entity.pdbx_description
1 polymer ?
#
loop_
_entity_poly.entity_id
_entity_poly.type
_entity_poly.pdbx_seq_one_letter_code
_entity_poly.pdbx_strand_id
1 'polypeptide(L)'
;MINCCIFDLDGTLIDSLTDLGETVNQLLKDKNLTPYPIEDYRMMVGDGVKMLLKRAFPQADETELCQLKEMFDMIYPKNCFQNTQPYHGIPEVLDRLKKQHVRLAVLSNKPDLFAKQICSRFFENDLFFTVAGQREDFPKKPSPEGAEEIIRLCGCKKEQVLFVGDSNVDIFTAKHAGIKSCGVLWGFRSKKELSAAGADYLIAEPYELLECLSI
;
A
#
# COMPACT_ATOMS: atom_id res chain seq x y z
N MET A 1 7.59 21.74 -8.94
CA MET A 1 6.51 21.70 -7.92
C MET A 1 5.63 20.49 -8.18
N ILE A 2 5.37 19.68 -7.16
CA ILE A 2 4.53 18.48 -7.25
C ILE A 2 3.06 18.88 -7.21
N ASN A 3 2.27 18.37 -8.14
CA ASN A 3 0.83 18.66 -8.29
C ASN A 3 -0.04 17.40 -8.10
N CYS A 4 0.58 16.21 -8.02
CA CYS A 4 -0.10 14.95 -7.76
C CYS A 4 0.77 14.05 -6.88
N CYS A 5 0.15 13.46 -5.84
CA CYS A 5 0.75 12.41 -5.03
C CYS A 5 -0.02 11.09 -5.23
N ILE A 6 0.71 10.03 -5.54
CA ILE A 6 0.21 8.65 -5.59
C ILE A 6 0.70 7.96 -4.33
N PHE A 7 -0.21 7.45 -3.51
CA PHE A 7 0.12 6.77 -2.25
C PHE A 7 -0.10 5.27 -2.37
N ASP A 8 0.82 4.48 -1.81
CA ASP A 8 0.43 3.15 -1.39
C ASP A 8 -0.53 3.23 -0.19
N LEU A 9 -1.15 2.10 0.17
CA LEU A 9 -2.14 2.02 1.22
C LEU A 9 -1.59 1.36 2.49
N ASP A 10 -1.34 0.04 2.44
CA ASP A 10 -0.90 -0.76 3.59
C ASP A 10 0.56 -0.43 3.95
N GLY A 11 0.83 0.06 5.15
CA GLY A 11 2.17 0.51 5.58
C GLY A 11 2.52 1.95 5.22
N THR A 12 1.67 2.63 4.44
CA THR A 12 1.89 4.03 4.03
C THR A 12 0.83 4.95 4.60
N LEU A 13 -0.43 4.77 4.21
CA LEU A 13 -1.57 5.55 4.71
C LEU A 13 -2.17 4.95 5.97
N ILE A 14 -2.20 3.62 6.06
CA ILE A 14 -2.81 2.86 7.15
C ILE A 14 -1.86 1.81 7.71
N ASP A 15 -1.97 1.57 9.02
CA ASP A 15 -1.41 0.38 9.67
C ASP A 15 -2.47 -0.73 9.66
N SER A 16 -2.29 -1.70 8.78
CA SER A 16 -3.16 -2.86 8.59
C SER A 16 -2.49 -4.18 8.99
N LEU A 17 -1.29 -4.12 9.56
CA LEU A 17 -0.47 -5.30 9.81
C LEU A 17 -1.16 -6.34 10.70
N THR A 18 -1.78 -5.87 11.79
CA THR A 18 -2.44 -6.75 12.77
C THR A 18 -3.62 -7.48 12.13
N ASP A 19 -4.49 -6.79 11.43
CA ASP A 19 -5.69 -7.42 10.83
C ASP A 19 -5.31 -8.41 9.72
N LEU A 20 -4.29 -8.12 8.92
CA LEU A 20 -3.75 -9.04 7.93
C LEU A 20 -3.13 -10.27 8.60
N GLY A 21 -2.27 -10.06 9.59
CA GLY A 21 -1.59 -11.13 10.32
C GLY A 21 -2.55 -12.04 11.08
N GLU A 22 -3.52 -11.48 11.79
CA GLU A 22 -4.53 -12.25 12.51
C GLU A 22 -5.41 -13.08 11.58
N THR A 23 -5.78 -12.54 10.41
CA THR A 23 -6.54 -13.29 9.39
C THR A 23 -5.73 -14.49 8.90
N VAL A 24 -4.45 -14.32 8.59
CA VAL A 24 -3.59 -15.44 8.17
C VAL A 24 -3.33 -16.41 9.32
N ASN A 25 -3.14 -15.91 10.53
CA ASN A 25 -2.98 -16.75 11.72
C ASN A 25 -4.22 -17.61 12.01
N GLN A 26 -5.42 -17.10 11.72
CA GLN A 26 -6.62 -17.91 11.78
C GLN A 26 -6.57 -19.09 10.78
N LEU A 27 -6.18 -18.84 9.54
CA LEU A 27 -6.01 -19.88 8.52
C LEU A 27 -4.95 -20.94 8.93
N LEU A 28 -3.84 -20.49 9.54
CA LEU A 28 -2.83 -21.40 10.07
C LEU A 28 -3.39 -22.32 11.17
N LYS A 29 -4.16 -21.74 12.11
CA LYS A 29 -4.82 -22.50 13.18
C LYS A 29 -5.83 -23.51 12.62
N ASP A 30 -6.63 -23.11 11.63
CA ASP A 30 -7.61 -23.99 10.97
C ASP A 30 -6.94 -25.19 10.26
N LYS A 31 -5.67 -25.02 9.86
CA LYS A 31 -4.82 -26.06 9.29
C LYS A 31 -3.94 -26.79 10.33
N ASN A 32 -4.11 -26.53 11.65
CA ASN A 32 -3.29 -27.04 12.74
C ASN A 32 -1.80 -26.69 12.60
N LEU A 33 -1.49 -25.53 12.01
CA LEU A 33 -0.13 -24.99 11.90
C LEU A 33 0.11 -23.92 12.97
N THR A 34 1.38 -23.69 13.30
CA THR A 34 1.77 -22.66 14.28
C THR A 34 1.61 -21.25 13.70
N PRO A 35 0.85 -20.36 14.38
CA PRO A 35 0.76 -18.95 13.99
C PRO A 35 2.11 -18.24 14.08
N TYR A 36 2.30 -17.22 13.22
CA TYR A 36 3.45 -16.33 13.31
C TYR A 36 3.18 -15.15 14.26
N PRO A 37 4.23 -14.60 14.90
CA PRO A 37 4.15 -13.29 15.53
C PRO A 37 3.70 -12.22 14.50
N ILE A 38 2.90 -11.24 14.93
CA ILE A 38 2.38 -10.22 14.00
C ILE A 38 3.50 -9.44 13.30
N GLU A 39 4.60 -9.16 14.00
CA GLU A 39 5.75 -8.44 13.43
C GLU A 39 6.41 -9.16 12.24
N ASP A 40 6.34 -10.49 12.18
CA ASP A 40 6.91 -11.27 11.08
C ASP A 40 6.16 -10.99 9.75
N TYR A 41 4.89 -10.61 9.83
CA TYR A 41 4.09 -10.24 8.66
C TYR A 41 4.58 -8.99 7.95
N ARG A 42 5.38 -8.12 8.61
CA ARG A 42 6.01 -6.98 7.95
C ARG A 42 6.75 -7.38 6.67
N MET A 43 7.43 -8.52 6.70
CA MET A 43 8.18 -9.02 5.54
C MET A 43 7.32 -9.83 4.56
N MET A 44 6.10 -10.19 4.94
CA MET A 44 5.19 -10.99 4.12
C MET A 44 4.21 -10.14 3.30
N VAL A 45 3.83 -8.96 3.80
CA VAL A 45 2.88 -8.02 3.16
C VAL A 45 3.57 -7.18 2.06
N GLY A 46 2.80 -6.61 1.12
CA GLY A 46 3.23 -5.66 0.09
C GLY A 46 3.09 -6.18 -1.36
N ASP A 47 3.19 -7.50 -1.57
CA ASP A 47 3.11 -8.12 -2.92
C ASP A 47 1.73 -8.72 -3.24
N GLY A 48 0.70 -8.36 -2.46
CA GLY A 48 -0.67 -8.87 -2.58
C GLY A 48 -0.92 -10.18 -1.83
N VAL A 49 -2.21 -10.54 -1.71
CA VAL A 49 -2.68 -11.64 -0.84
C VAL A 49 -2.07 -12.99 -1.22
N LYS A 50 -1.96 -13.31 -2.52
CA LYS A 50 -1.38 -14.60 -2.95
C LYS A 50 0.06 -14.78 -2.45
N MET A 51 0.88 -13.72 -2.49
CA MET A 51 2.26 -13.77 -2.01
C MET A 51 2.34 -13.80 -0.48
N LEU A 52 1.46 -13.08 0.22
CA LEU A 52 1.31 -13.17 1.66
C LEU A 52 1.03 -14.63 2.09
N LEU A 53 0.04 -15.27 1.46
CA LEU A 53 -0.30 -16.66 1.74
C LEU A 53 0.84 -17.63 1.38
N LYS A 54 1.50 -17.44 0.24
CA LYS A 54 2.65 -18.27 -0.16
C LYS A 54 3.80 -18.20 0.84
N ARG A 55 4.05 -17.03 1.44
CA ARG A 55 5.08 -16.85 2.48
C ARG A 55 4.67 -17.49 3.81
N ALA A 56 3.39 -17.39 4.16
CA ALA A 56 2.87 -17.97 5.40
C ALA A 56 2.69 -19.52 5.32
N PHE A 57 2.45 -20.04 4.10
CA PHE A 57 2.26 -21.46 3.83
C PHE A 57 3.30 -21.96 2.79
N PRO A 58 4.59 -22.06 3.16
CA PRO A 58 5.66 -22.31 2.20
C PRO A 58 5.60 -23.69 1.54
N GLN A 59 4.85 -24.64 2.12
CA GLN A 59 4.64 -25.98 1.58
C GLN A 59 3.40 -26.13 0.71
N ALA A 60 2.53 -25.10 0.67
CA ALA A 60 1.29 -25.14 -0.10
C ALA A 60 1.57 -25.11 -1.60
N ASP A 61 0.93 -25.99 -2.33
CA ASP A 61 0.93 -25.97 -3.79
C ASP A 61 -0.05 -24.89 -4.34
N GLU A 62 -0.10 -24.72 -5.66
CA GLU A 62 -0.95 -23.71 -6.29
C GLU A 62 -2.45 -23.96 -6.02
N THR A 63 -2.88 -25.21 -5.92
CA THR A 63 -4.29 -25.57 -5.63
C THR A 63 -4.66 -25.17 -4.21
N GLU A 64 -3.79 -25.50 -3.25
CA GLU A 64 -3.99 -25.13 -1.85
C GLU A 64 -3.92 -23.61 -1.66
N LEU A 65 -3.02 -22.91 -2.35
CA LEU A 65 -2.96 -21.45 -2.31
C LEU A 65 -4.25 -20.79 -2.84
N CYS A 66 -4.90 -21.36 -3.86
CA CYS A 66 -6.20 -20.88 -4.31
C CYS A 66 -7.28 -21.06 -3.23
N GLN A 67 -7.35 -22.24 -2.58
CA GLN A 67 -8.28 -22.48 -1.49
C GLN A 67 -8.03 -21.54 -0.29
N LEU A 68 -6.78 -21.36 0.09
CA LEU A 68 -6.40 -20.42 1.17
C LEU A 68 -6.81 -18.98 0.85
N LYS A 69 -6.68 -18.58 -0.43
CA LYS A 69 -7.13 -17.26 -0.86
C LYS A 69 -8.64 -17.11 -0.74
N GLU A 70 -9.42 -18.11 -1.16
CA GLU A 70 -10.87 -18.10 -1.00
C GLU A 70 -11.28 -17.99 0.48
N MET A 71 -10.62 -18.77 1.36
CA MET A 71 -10.84 -18.68 2.81
C MET A 71 -10.45 -17.29 3.36
N PHE A 72 -9.32 -16.74 2.93
CA PHE A 72 -8.90 -15.38 3.30
C PHE A 72 -9.96 -14.35 2.90
N ASP A 73 -10.46 -14.43 1.67
CA ASP A 73 -11.48 -13.50 1.13
C ASP A 73 -12.83 -13.58 1.88
N MET A 74 -13.12 -14.71 2.53
CA MET A 74 -14.30 -14.87 3.40
C MET A 74 -14.10 -14.30 4.81
N ILE A 75 -12.87 -14.36 5.34
CA ILE A 75 -12.55 -13.98 6.72
C ILE A 75 -12.17 -12.50 6.80
N TYR A 76 -11.28 -12.05 5.91
CA TYR A 76 -10.69 -10.71 5.94
C TYR A 76 -11.70 -9.56 5.98
N PRO A 77 -12.86 -9.60 5.28
CA PRO A 77 -13.89 -8.55 5.38
C PRO A 77 -14.42 -8.29 6.79
N LYS A 78 -14.37 -9.30 7.67
CA LYS A 78 -14.81 -9.20 9.05
C LYS A 78 -13.72 -8.66 9.97
N ASN A 79 -12.47 -8.81 9.57
CA ASN A 79 -11.29 -8.47 10.39
C ASN A 79 -10.67 -7.12 10.00
N CYS A 80 -10.77 -6.71 8.73
CA CYS A 80 -9.99 -5.62 8.14
C CYS A 80 -10.21 -4.21 8.74
N PHE A 81 -11.07 -4.09 9.74
CA PHE A 81 -11.36 -2.83 10.46
C PHE A 81 -11.25 -2.97 11.97
N GLN A 82 -10.70 -4.06 12.50
CA GLN A 82 -10.60 -4.28 13.95
C GLN A 82 -9.46 -3.48 14.57
N ASN A 83 -8.30 -3.51 13.93
CA ASN A 83 -7.08 -2.83 14.38
C ASN A 83 -6.55 -1.83 13.32
N THR A 84 -6.98 -1.97 12.07
CA THR A 84 -6.55 -1.08 10.98
C THR A 84 -6.97 0.35 11.25
N GLN A 85 -6.01 1.28 11.13
CA GLN A 85 -6.24 2.71 11.30
C GLN A 85 -5.22 3.54 10.49
N PRO A 86 -5.52 4.79 10.14
CA PRO A 86 -4.52 5.68 9.54
C PRO A 86 -3.33 5.89 10.47
N TYR A 87 -2.12 5.99 9.90
CA TYR A 87 -0.97 6.42 10.68
C TYR A 87 -1.18 7.83 11.23
N HIS A 88 -0.62 8.07 12.42
CA HIS A 88 -0.69 9.39 13.06
C HIS A 88 -0.13 10.48 12.14
N GLY A 89 -0.87 11.58 12.00
CA GLY A 89 -0.49 12.72 11.14
C GLY A 89 -0.88 12.56 9.65
N ILE A 90 -1.24 11.36 9.18
CA ILE A 90 -1.66 11.15 7.78
C ILE A 90 -2.92 11.94 7.42
N PRO A 91 -4.03 11.90 8.19
CA PRO A 91 -5.23 12.66 7.85
C PRO A 91 -4.95 14.15 7.72
N GLU A 92 -4.17 14.73 8.63
CA GLU A 92 -3.83 16.15 8.65
C GLU A 92 -2.95 16.55 7.47
N VAL A 93 -1.99 15.69 7.09
CA VAL A 93 -1.13 15.95 5.93
C VAL A 93 -1.92 15.87 4.64
N LEU A 94 -2.80 14.89 4.47
CA LEU A 94 -3.66 14.75 3.29
C LEU A 94 -4.62 15.95 3.15
N ASP A 95 -5.21 16.44 4.25
CA ASP A 95 -6.05 17.66 4.25
C ASP A 95 -5.24 18.89 3.81
N ARG A 96 -4.00 19.06 4.31
CA ARG A 96 -3.11 20.15 3.87
C ARG A 96 -2.78 20.07 2.38
N LEU A 97 -2.47 18.87 1.87
CA LEU A 97 -2.21 18.65 0.45
C LEU A 97 -3.43 19.00 -0.41
N LYS A 98 -4.63 18.59 0.01
CA LYS A 98 -5.90 18.95 -0.65
C LYS A 98 -6.10 20.46 -0.69
N LYS A 99 -5.85 21.16 0.44
CA LYS A 99 -5.93 22.64 0.52
C LYS A 99 -4.91 23.36 -0.38
N GLN A 100 -3.78 22.73 -0.65
CA GLN A 100 -2.77 23.22 -1.60
C GLN A 100 -3.06 22.82 -3.06
N HIS A 101 -4.24 22.25 -3.32
CA HIS A 101 -4.68 21.79 -4.65
C HIS A 101 -3.80 20.66 -5.23
N VAL A 102 -3.07 19.92 -4.40
CA VAL A 102 -2.37 18.71 -4.82
C VAL A 102 -3.41 17.61 -5.02
N ARG A 103 -3.40 16.96 -6.17
CA ARG A 103 -4.30 15.84 -6.47
C ARG A 103 -3.79 14.58 -5.78
N LEU A 104 -4.67 13.85 -5.09
CA LEU A 104 -4.32 12.67 -4.30
C LEU A 104 -4.92 11.42 -4.93
N ALA A 105 -4.12 10.37 -5.08
CA ALA A 105 -4.55 9.07 -5.57
C ALA A 105 -3.97 7.95 -4.72
N VAL A 106 -4.61 6.79 -4.75
CA VAL A 106 -4.10 5.56 -4.12
C VAL A 106 -3.82 4.51 -5.19
N LEU A 107 -2.66 3.86 -5.10
CA LEU A 107 -2.30 2.69 -5.91
C LEU A 107 -1.74 1.59 -5.02
N SER A 108 -2.47 0.49 -4.87
CA SER A 108 -2.10 -0.59 -3.95
C SER A 108 -2.20 -1.98 -4.56
N ASN A 109 -1.35 -2.91 -4.08
CA ASN A 109 -1.45 -4.35 -4.39
C ASN A 109 -2.53 -5.06 -3.56
N LYS A 110 -3.23 -4.33 -2.69
CA LYS A 110 -4.43 -4.81 -2.00
C LYS A 110 -5.58 -4.99 -2.99
N PRO A 111 -6.43 -6.04 -2.90
CA PRO A 111 -7.59 -6.19 -3.78
C PRO A 111 -8.44 -4.91 -3.84
N ASP A 112 -8.88 -4.52 -5.04
CA ASP A 112 -9.51 -3.22 -5.34
C ASP A 112 -10.73 -2.92 -4.45
N LEU A 113 -11.56 -3.93 -4.21
CA LEU A 113 -12.71 -3.80 -3.32
C LEU A 113 -12.29 -3.36 -1.90
N PHE A 114 -11.27 -4.00 -1.33
CA PHE A 114 -10.81 -3.69 0.03
C PHE A 114 -10.09 -2.35 0.08
N ALA A 115 -9.30 -2.01 -0.94
CA ALA A 115 -8.65 -0.70 -1.01
C ALA A 115 -9.68 0.44 -0.98
N LYS A 116 -10.74 0.32 -1.78
CA LYS A 116 -11.84 1.30 -1.82
C LYS A 116 -12.64 1.36 -0.52
N GLN A 117 -12.98 0.21 0.07
CA GLN A 117 -13.70 0.16 1.35
C GLN A 117 -12.91 0.82 2.48
N ILE A 118 -11.61 0.55 2.56
CA ILE A 118 -10.73 1.13 3.57
C ILE A 118 -10.60 2.63 3.37
N CYS A 119 -10.35 3.09 2.15
CA CYS A 119 -10.29 4.53 1.86
C CYS A 119 -11.59 5.24 2.20
N SER A 120 -12.75 4.68 1.84
CA SER A 120 -14.06 5.27 2.16
C SER A 120 -14.39 5.26 3.66
N ARG A 121 -13.81 4.33 4.43
CA ARG A 121 -14.03 4.22 5.88
C ARG A 121 -13.24 5.26 6.67
N PHE A 122 -11.99 5.52 6.26
CA PHE A 122 -11.04 6.31 7.06
C PHE A 122 -10.78 7.72 6.52
N PHE A 123 -11.14 7.99 5.28
CA PHE A 123 -10.90 9.28 4.62
C PHE A 123 -12.18 9.85 4.01
N GLU A 124 -12.21 11.16 3.79
CA GLU A 124 -13.34 11.80 3.11
C GLU A 124 -13.54 11.23 1.70
N ASN A 125 -14.79 11.07 1.27
CA ASN A 125 -15.15 10.42 0.01
C ASN A 125 -14.54 11.06 -1.24
N ASP A 126 -14.22 12.35 -1.21
CA ASP A 126 -13.68 13.14 -2.32
C ASP A 126 -12.19 13.47 -2.14
N LEU A 127 -11.53 12.88 -1.15
CA LEU A 127 -10.11 13.12 -0.85
C LEU A 127 -9.20 12.62 -1.97
N PHE A 128 -9.45 11.39 -2.41
CA PHE A 128 -8.70 10.78 -3.51
C PHE A 128 -9.52 10.83 -4.80
N PHE A 129 -8.95 11.44 -5.87
CA PHE A 129 -9.64 11.46 -7.15
C PHE A 129 -9.72 10.05 -7.80
N THR A 130 -8.87 9.13 -7.37
CA THR A 130 -8.95 7.70 -7.74
C THR A 130 -8.31 6.84 -6.65
N VAL A 131 -8.90 5.66 -6.44
CA VAL A 131 -8.35 4.58 -5.59
C VAL A 131 -8.28 3.34 -6.48
N ALA A 132 -7.07 2.91 -6.80
CA ALA A 132 -6.78 1.76 -7.63
C ALA A 132 -6.13 0.67 -6.79
N GLY A 133 -6.86 -0.41 -6.53
CA GLY A 133 -6.33 -1.65 -5.97
C GLY A 133 -6.02 -2.67 -7.05
N GLN A 134 -5.56 -3.87 -6.63
CA GLN A 134 -5.27 -4.97 -7.52
C GLN A 134 -6.55 -5.50 -8.17
N ARG A 135 -6.54 -5.61 -9.50
CA ARG A 135 -7.53 -6.27 -10.36
C ARG A 135 -6.87 -7.44 -11.09
N GLU A 136 -7.64 -8.46 -11.43
CA GLU A 136 -7.10 -9.68 -12.06
C GLU A 136 -6.49 -9.42 -13.45
N ASP A 137 -7.09 -8.52 -14.20
CA ASP A 137 -6.75 -8.14 -15.57
C ASP A 137 -5.71 -7.01 -15.65
N PHE A 138 -5.17 -6.58 -14.51
CA PHE A 138 -4.28 -5.43 -14.46
C PHE A 138 -2.96 -5.75 -13.74
N PRO A 139 -1.80 -5.40 -14.33
CA PRO A 139 -0.51 -5.67 -13.72
C PRO A 139 -0.36 -4.94 -12.37
N LYS A 140 0.03 -5.71 -11.35
CA LYS A 140 0.29 -5.16 -10.02
C LYS A 140 1.64 -4.43 -9.94
N LYS A 141 1.82 -3.58 -8.94
CA LYS A 141 3.14 -3.03 -8.59
C LYS A 141 4.17 -4.18 -8.41
N PRO A 142 5.41 -4.06 -8.93
CA PRO A 142 6.08 -2.85 -9.40
C PRO A 142 5.89 -2.52 -10.89
N SER A 143 4.87 -3.07 -11.56
CA SER A 143 4.53 -2.65 -12.93
C SER A 143 4.11 -1.18 -12.96
N PRO A 144 4.53 -0.38 -13.97
CA PRO A 144 4.25 1.06 -14.02
C PRO A 144 2.82 1.40 -14.44
N GLU A 145 2.08 0.47 -15.05
CA GLU A 145 0.80 0.74 -15.73
C GLU A 145 -0.23 1.40 -14.81
N GLY A 146 -0.29 1.00 -13.53
CA GLY A 146 -1.19 1.63 -12.56
C GLY A 146 -0.84 3.08 -12.29
N ALA A 147 0.44 3.39 -12.13
CA ALA A 147 0.91 4.76 -11.94
C ALA A 147 0.72 5.60 -13.22
N GLU A 148 0.99 5.03 -14.39
CA GLU A 148 0.80 5.69 -15.68
C GLU A 148 -0.68 6.00 -15.97
N GLU A 149 -1.60 5.08 -15.59
CA GLU A 149 -3.04 5.34 -15.67
C GLU A 149 -3.44 6.53 -14.79
N ILE A 150 -2.96 6.58 -13.55
CA ILE A 150 -3.21 7.69 -12.62
C ILE A 150 -2.64 9.01 -13.16
N ILE A 151 -1.42 9.00 -13.69
CA ILE A 151 -0.77 10.17 -14.30
C ILE A 151 -1.62 10.70 -15.46
N ARG A 152 -2.10 9.82 -16.33
CA ARG A 152 -3.00 10.18 -17.44
C ARG A 152 -4.32 10.78 -16.95
N LEU A 153 -4.94 10.19 -15.92
CA LEU A 153 -6.19 10.68 -15.33
C LEU A 153 -6.03 12.04 -14.64
N CYS A 154 -4.89 12.28 -13.99
CA CYS A 154 -4.65 13.58 -13.37
C CYS A 154 -4.23 14.68 -14.35
N GLY A 155 -3.79 14.33 -15.56
CA GLY A 155 -3.31 15.29 -16.55
C GLY A 155 -2.02 16.02 -16.17
N CYS A 156 -1.27 15.51 -15.18
CA CYS A 156 0.00 16.06 -14.74
C CYS A 156 1.16 15.54 -15.64
N LYS A 157 2.22 16.33 -15.72
CA LYS A 157 3.50 15.82 -16.26
C LYS A 157 4.17 14.92 -15.25
N LYS A 158 4.99 13.96 -15.69
CA LYS A 158 5.70 13.01 -14.81
C LYS A 158 6.53 13.73 -13.72
N GLU A 159 7.17 14.83 -14.05
CA GLU A 159 7.98 15.64 -13.13
C GLU A 159 7.15 16.32 -12.02
N GLN A 160 5.84 16.33 -12.16
CA GLN A 160 4.89 16.90 -11.19
C GLN A 160 4.23 15.84 -10.31
N VAL A 161 4.66 14.58 -10.43
CA VAL A 161 4.05 13.45 -9.69
C VAL A 161 5.07 12.85 -8.75
N LEU A 162 4.63 12.59 -7.51
CA LEU A 162 5.40 11.91 -6.48
C LEU A 162 4.68 10.62 -6.09
N PHE A 163 5.40 9.50 -6.09
CA PHE A 163 4.92 8.25 -5.51
C PHE A 163 5.40 8.14 -4.06
N VAL A 164 4.48 7.91 -3.14
CA VAL A 164 4.76 7.78 -1.70
C VAL A 164 4.44 6.35 -1.27
N GLY A 165 5.42 5.64 -0.71
CA GLY A 165 5.25 4.26 -0.30
C GLY A 165 6.30 3.78 0.69
N ASP A 166 6.05 2.66 1.35
CA ASP A 166 6.88 2.13 2.41
C ASP A 166 7.76 0.95 1.99
N SER A 167 7.70 0.52 0.72
CA SER A 167 8.40 -0.68 0.25
C SER A 167 9.23 -0.44 -1.01
N ASN A 168 10.18 -1.35 -1.28
CA ASN A 168 10.93 -1.38 -2.53
C ASN A 168 10.02 -1.49 -3.77
N VAL A 169 8.86 -2.14 -3.62
CA VAL A 169 7.87 -2.29 -4.69
C VAL A 169 7.37 -0.91 -5.15
N ASP A 170 7.13 0.01 -4.23
CA ASP A 170 6.68 1.37 -4.51
C ASP A 170 7.77 2.19 -5.22
N ILE A 171 9.00 2.08 -4.70
CA ILE A 171 10.15 2.77 -5.28
C ILE A 171 10.40 2.30 -6.71
N PHE A 172 10.33 0.97 -6.96
CA PHE A 172 10.46 0.43 -8.31
C PHE A 172 9.29 0.83 -9.21
N THR A 173 8.04 0.88 -8.69
CA THR A 173 6.90 1.38 -9.46
C THR A 173 7.14 2.81 -9.95
N ALA A 174 7.58 3.69 -9.04
CA ALA A 174 7.90 5.07 -9.39
C ALA A 174 9.01 5.16 -10.45
N LYS A 175 10.09 4.38 -10.29
CA LYS A 175 11.19 4.32 -11.26
C LYS A 175 10.73 3.85 -12.63
N HIS A 176 9.97 2.76 -12.69
CA HIS A 176 9.45 2.22 -13.95
C HIS A 176 8.50 3.21 -14.64
N ALA A 177 7.69 3.94 -13.87
CA ALA A 177 6.82 4.98 -14.40
C ALA A 177 7.57 6.27 -14.77
N GLY A 178 8.84 6.43 -14.39
CA GLY A 178 9.66 7.61 -14.64
C GLY A 178 9.22 8.83 -13.82
N ILE A 179 8.78 8.61 -12.58
CA ILE A 179 8.38 9.64 -11.62
C ILE A 179 9.24 9.57 -10.36
N LYS A 180 9.23 10.62 -9.54
CA LYS A 180 9.94 10.64 -8.27
C LYS A 180 9.26 9.77 -7.21
N SER A 181 10.07 9.24 -6.28
CA SER A 181 9.66 8.39 -5.19
C SER A 181 10.00 8.98 -3.82
N CYS A 182 9.09 8.79 -2.87
CA CYS A 182 9.28 9.12 -1.46
C CYS A 182 9.04 7.86 -0.61
N GLY A 183 10.10 7.33 -0.02
CA GLY A 183 10.02 6.22 0.90
C GLY A 183 9.68 6.69 2.31
N VAL A 184 8.67 6.10 2.94
CA VAL A 184 8.24 6.40 4.30
C VAL A 184 8.81 5.39 5.29
N LEU A 185 9.29 5.86 6.45
CA LEU A 185 10.02 5.03 7.42
C LEU A 185 9.16 4.50 8.57
N TRP A 186 7.89 4.91 8.66
CA TRP A 186 6.94 4.40 9.66
C TRP A 186 6.25 3.10 9.23
N GLY A 187 6.40 2.69 7.95
CA GLY A 187 5.77 1.51 7.38
C GLY A 187 6.49 0.19 7.70
N PHE A 188 6.35 -0.78 6.81
CA PHE A 188 6.78 -2.16 7.05
C PHE A 188 8.24 -2.41 6.72
N ARG A 189 8.87 -1.59 5.85
CA ARG A 189 10.24 -1.82 5.37
C ARG A 189 11.26 -0.87 6.00
N SER A 190 12.51 -1.33 6.02
CA SER A 190 13.61 -0.60 6.62
C SER A 190 14.13 0.54 5.72
N LYS A 191 14.73 1.57 6.34
CA LYS A 191 15.47 2.62 5.64
C LYS A 191 16.52 2.05 4.68
N LYS A 192 17.21 0.96 5.09
CA LYS A 192 18.24 0.29 4.28
C LYS A 192 17.65 -0.24 2.96
N GLU A 193 16.48 -0.88 3.03
CA GLU A 193 15.80 -1.43 1.86
C GLU A 193 15.34 -0.32 0.90
N LEU A 194 14.69 0.73 1.42
CA LEU A 194 14.23 1.85 0.62
C LEU A 194 15.37 2.62 -0.03
N SER A 195 16.49 2.83 0.71
CA SER A 195 17.70 3.44 0.16
C SER A 195 18.33 2.57 -0.93
N ALA A 196 18.42 1.26 -0.71
CA ALA A 196 18.96 0.32 -1.71
C ALA A 196 18.08 0.23 -2.96
N ALA A 197 16.75 0.36 -2.81
CA ALA A 197 15.83 0.49 -3.93
C ALA A 197 16.01 1.84 -4.67
N GLY A 198 16.67 2.83 -4.06
CA GLY A 198 17.02 4.14 -4.62
C GLY A 198 15.86 5.11 -4.59
N ALA A 199 15.19 5.22 -3.45
CA ALA A 199 14.21 6.26 -3.20
C ALA A 199 14.84 7.65 -3.38
N ASP A 200 14.11 8.58 -4.03
CA ASP A 200 14.58 9.96 -4.21
C ASP A 200 14.53 10.72 -2.89
N TYR A 201 13.50 10.46 -2.08
CA TYR A 201 13.31 11.04 -0.76
C TYR A 201 13.04 9.93 0.26
N LEU A 202 13.48 10.17 1.50
CA LEU A 202 13.17 9.33 2.66
C LEU A 202 12.70 10.23 3.79
N ILE A 203 11.51 9.95 4.33
CA ILE A 203 10.89 10.73 5.40
C ILE A 203 10.55 9.82 6.59
N ALA A 204 10.77 10.34 7.81
CA ALA A 204 10.49 9.62 9.05
C ALA A 204 9.09 9.92 9.61
N GLU A 205 8.58 11.13 9.32
CA GLU A 205 7.30 11.61 9.82
C GLU A 205 6.41 12.11 8.68
N PRO A 206 5.07 11.92 8.73
CA PRO A 206 4.17 12.32 7.65
C PRO A 206 4.27 13.79 7.26
N TYR A 207 4.51 14.69 8.22
CA TYR A 207 4.61 16.13 7.96
C TYR A 207 5.80 16.54 7.08
N GLU A 208 6.87 15.75 7.06
CA GLU A 208 8.04 15.98 6.19
C GLU A 208 7.67 15.87 4.69
N LEU A 209 6.54 15.19 4.36
CA LEU A 209 6.06 15.13 2.99
C LEU A 209 5.77 16.52 2.41
N LEU A 210 5.30 17.46 3.24
CA LEU A 210 5.00 18.82 2.79
C LEU A 210 6.26 19.57 2.32
N GLU A 211 7.43 19.24 2.85
CA GLU A 211 8.72 19.81 2.44
C GLU A 211 9.16 19.26 1.08
N CYS A 212 8.87 17.97 0.80
CA CYS A 212 9.21 17.33 -0.46
C CYS A 212 8.47 17.91 -1.67
N LEU A 213 7.34 18.61 -1.47
CA LEU A 213 6.52 19.15 -2.56
C LEU A 213 7.04 20.49 -3.10
N SER A 214 7.89 21.19 -2.34
CA SER A 214 8.39 22.53 -2.64
C SER A 214 9.62 22.52 -3.55
N ILE A 215 10.08 21.33 -3.95
CA ILE A 215 11.32 21.13 -4.72
C ILE A 215 11.06 21.00 -6.21
#